data_6916b1a28b2ffd662c2095e409a750d8
#
_entry.id   6916b1a28b2ffd662c2095e409a750d8
#
_cell.length_a   1.000
_cell.length_b   1.000
_cell.length_c   1.000
_cell.angle_alpha   90.00
_cell.angle_beta   90.00
_cell.angle_gamma   90.00
#
_symmetry.space_group_name_H-M   'P 1'
#
loop_
_entity.id
_entity.type
_entity.pdbx_description
1 polymer ?
#
loop_
_entity_poly.entity_id
_entity_poly.type
_entity_poly.pdbx_seq_one_letter_code
_entity_poly.pdbx_strand_id
1 'polypeptide(L)'
;MYKNIIFDFGGVVVNFNPRDFLMDHFMNHRAEEETYDIVFGSQEWQDLDRGIITREEANKIMLEKAAHANRVFEVQTCLDEWFTMLETNKTTVQIMRKLKAAGYRLYYLTNIPTDVMDELRQREWFSLFDGGIASCDVHLCKPEPEIFTTLMQTCHLAYDESIFVDDNKANAQAAYNLGITGILYKNPKSFTRALGACGIEVE
;
A
#
# COMPACT_ATOMS: atom_id res chain seq x y z
N MET A 1 -7.92 24.35 -6.60
CA MET A 1 -8.17 24.02 -5.15
C MET A 1 -8.39 22.52 -5.06
N TYR A 2 -7.71 21.85 -4.14
CA TYR A 2 -7.82 20.38 -3.99
C TYR A 2 -9.21 19.95 -3.52
N LYS A 3 -9.67 18.83 -4.07
CA LYS A 3 -10.98 18.21 -3.76
C LYS A 3 -10.84 16.74 -3.41
N ASN A 4 -9.80 16.09 -3.92
CA ASN A 4 -9.62 14.65 -3.84
C ASN A 4 -8.31 14.32 -3.13
N ILE A 5 -8.37 13.39 -2.16
CA ILE A 5 -7.19 12.84 -1.50
C ILE A 5 -7.16 11.35 -1.78
N ILE A 6 -6.10 10.89 -2.42
CA ILE A 6 -5.90 9.51 -2.83
C ILE A 6 -4.86 8.89 -1.90
N PHE A 7 -5.19 7.80 -1.25
CA PHE A 7 -4.34 7.13 -0.27
C PHE A 7 -3.81 5.80 -0.80
N ASP A 8 -2.53 5.53 -0.56
CA ASP A 8 -2.06 4.15 -0.49
C ASP A 8 -2.56 3.48 0.80
N PHE A 9 -2.51 2.16 0.87
CA PHE A 9 -2.84 1.40 2.07
C PHE A 9 -1.59 1.04 2.87
N GLY A 10 -0.68 0.25 2.31
CA GLY A 10 0.53 -0.19 2.99
C GLY A 10 1.42 0.97 3.41
N GLY A 11 1.90 0.98 4.67
CA GLY A 11 2.72 2.07 5.20
C GLY A 11 1.97 3.39 5.44
N VAL A 12 0.70 3.54 5.02
CA VAL A 12 -0.10 4.76 5.17
C VAL A 12 -1.34 4.54 6.03
N VAL A 13 -2.30 3.74 5.56
CA VAL A 13 -3.57 3.44 6.28
C VAL A 13 -3.44 2.20 7.14
N VAL A 14 -2.66 1.22 6.69
CA VAL A 14 -2.27 0.04 7.46
C VAL A 14 -0.76 -0.04 7.54
N ASN A 15 -0.24 -0.60 8.63
CA ASN A 15 1.18 -0.84 8.76
C ASN A 15 1.62 -1.91 7.75
N PHE A 16 2.76 -1.69 7.09
CA PHE A 16 3.41 -2.68 6.26
C PHE A 16 4.92 -2.41 6.29
N ASN A 17 5.62 -3.13 7.16
CA ASN A 17 7.08 -3.04 7.29
C ASN A 17 7.70 -4.44 7.35
N PRO A 18 7.88 -5.10 6.20
CA PRO A 18 8.43 -6.45 6.14
C PRO A 18 9.80 -6.61 6.80
N ARG A 19 10.65 -5.58 6.74
CA ARG A 19 12.01 -5.67 7.31
C ARG A 19 11.99 -5.67 8.84
N ASP A 20 11.20 -4.81 9.45
CA ASP A 20 11.04 -4.81 10.92
C ASP A 20 10.38 -6.12 11.39
N PHE A 21 9.36 -6.60 10.65
CA PHE A 21 8.71 -7.88 10.93
C PHE A 21 9.72 -9.04 10.93
N LEU A 22 10.57 -9.15 9.91
CA LEU A 22 11.57 -10.21 9.82
C LEU A 22 12.64 -10.09 10.93
N MET A 23 13.06 -8.86 11.24
CA MET A 23 14.02 -8.61 12.32
C MET A 23 13.45 -9.04 13.67
N ASP A 24 12.21 -8.71 13.98
CA ASP A 24 11.54 -9.08 15.24
C ASP A 24 11.39 -10.60 15.39
N HIS A 25 11.27 -11.34 14.28
CA HIS A 25 11.10 -12.79 14.30
C HIS A 25 12.42 -13.57 14.35
N PHE A 26 13.46 -13.10 13.65
CA PHE A 26 14.64 -13.93 13.41
C PHE A 26 15.92 -13.40 14.05
N MET A 27 16.09 -12.09 14.25
CA MET A 27 17.30 -11.46 14.78
C MET A 27 18.59 -12.02 14.14
N ASN A 28 18.52 -12.32 12.84
CA ASN A 28 19.60 -12.90 12.04
C ASN A 28 19.60 -12.24 10.65
N HIS A 29 20.46 -11.26 10.47
CA HIS A 29 20.51 -10.43 9.28
C HIS A 29 20.56 -11.23 7.96
N ARG A 30 21.32 -12.33 7.93
CA ARG A 30 21.40 -13.18 6.73
C ARG A 30 20.07 -13.90 6.47
N ALA A 31 19.43 -14.45 7.51
CA ALA A 31 18.13 -15.10 7.36
C ALA A 31 17.05 -14.09 6.96
N GLU A 32 17.07 -12.89 7.54
CA GLU A 32 16.16 -11.78 7.21
C GLU A 32 16.26 -11.39 5.74
N GLU A 33 17.49 -11.13 5.22
CA GLU A 33 17.69 -10.75 3.81
C GLU A 33 17.27 -11.87 2.85
N GLU A 34 17.70 -13.11 3.09
CA GLU A 34 17.34 -14.25 2.23
C GLU A 34 15.83 -14.52 2.27
N THR A 35 15.16 -14.38 3.41
CA THR A 35 13.70 -14.53 3.53
C THR A 35 12.97 -13.36 2.86
N TYR A 36 13.47 -12.14 3.02
CA TYR A 36 12.91 -10.96 2.34
C TYR A 36 12.94 -11.14 0.82
N ASP A 37 14.08 -11.56 0.27
CA ASP A 37 14.25 -11.75 -1.18
C ASP A 37 13.35 -12.86 -1.73
N ILE A 38 13.12 -13.93 -0.95
CA ILE A 38 12.26 -15.04 -1.34
C ILE A 38 10.78 -14.67 -1.26
N VAL A 39 10.36 -13.84 -0.30
CA VAL A 39 8.95 -13.49 -0.07
C VAL A 39 8.64 -12.10 -0.65
N PHE A 40 8.93 -11.03 0.06
CA PHE A 40 8.47 -9.68 -0.27
C PHE A 40 9.19 -9.05 -1.46
N GLY A 41 10.45 -9.42 -1.70
CA GLY A 41 11.28 -8.97 -2.84
C GLY A 41 11.10 -9.81 -4.10
N SER A 42 10.29 -10.86 -4.06
CA SER A 42 10.18 -11.84 -5.14
C SER A 42 9.28 -11.39 -6.30
N GLN A 43 9.43 -12.07 -7.43
CA GLN A 43 8.50 -11.90 -8.56
C GLN A 43 7.09 -12.40 -8.18
N GLU A 44 7.00 -13.47 -7.39
CA GLU A 44 5.73 -14.03 -6.94
C GLU A 44 4.93 -13.02 -6.10
N TRP A 45 5.60 -12.21 -5.27
CA TRP A 45 4.91 -11.13 -4.54
C TRP A 45 4.37 -10.05 -5.49
N GLN A 46 5.16 -9.67 -6.48
CA GLN A 46 4.72 -8.71 -7.51
C GLN A 46 3.54 -9.27 -8.33
N ASP A 47 3.57 -10.56 -8.64
CA ASP A 47 2.51 -11.24 -9.39
C ASP A 47 1.22 -11.37 -8.55
N LEU A 48 1.34 -11.55 -7.22
CA LEU A 48 0.22 -11.46 -6.29
C LEU A 48 -0.41 -10.05 -6.28
N ASP A 49 0.43 -9.00 -6.18
CA ASP A 49 -0.02 -7.61 -6.23
C ASP A 49 -0.72 -7.28 -7.56
N ARG A 50 -0.34 -7.93 -8.64
CA ARG A 50 -1.02 -7.83 -9.94
C ARG A 50 -2.27 -8.69 -10.05
N GLY A 51 -2.53 -9.61 -9.11
CA GLY A 51 -3.64 -10.55 -9.18
C GLY A 51 -3.53 -11.56 -10.32
N ILE A 52 -2.30 -11.88 -10.79
CA ILE A 52 -2.08 -12.83 -11.90
C ILE A 52 -1.69 -14.23 -11.43
N ILE A 53 -1.40 -14.40 -10.15
CA ILE A 53 -1.25 -15.70 -9.51
C ILE A 53 -2.01 -15.73 -8.17
N THR A 54 -2.36 -16.93 -7.72
CA THR A 54 -3.01 -17.12 -6.41
C THR A 54 -2.00 -17.15 -5.27
N ARG A 55 -2.48 -16.90 -4.04
CA ARG A 55 -1.66 -17.04 -2.82
C ARG A 55 -1.07 -18.43 -2.69
N GLU A 56 -1.84 -19.47 -3.00
CA GLU A 56 -1.40 -20.86 -2.93
C GLU A 56 -0.26 -21.14 -3.91
N GLU A 57 -0.39 -20.68 -5.16
CA GLU A 57 0.67 -20.83 -6.18
C GLU A 57 1.94 -20.09 -5.79
N ALA A 58 1.82 -18.84 -5.34
CA ALA A 58 2.96 -18.04 -4.88
C ALA A 58 3.68 -18.70 -3.71
N ASN A 59 2.94 -19.10 -2.66
CA ASN A 59 3.51 -19.74 -1.48
C ASN A 59 4.25 -21.04 -1.83
N LYS A 60 3.71 -21.84 -2.73
CA LYS A 60 4.37 -23.07 -3.21
C LYS A 60 5.72 -22.76 -3.86
N ILE A 61 5.78 -21.79 -4.77
CA ILE A 61 7.03 -21.41 -5.45
C ILE A 61 8.03 -20.83 -4.44
N MET A 62 7.59 -19.97 -3.52
CA MET A 62 8.44 -19.39 -2.49
C MET A 62 9.04 -20.49 -1.58
N LEU A 63 8.26 -21.51 -1.18
CA LEU A 63 8.74 -22.63 -0.38
C LEU A 63 9.72 -23.55 -1.15
N GLU A 64 9.53 -23.74 -2.45
CA GLU A 64 10.50 -24.45 -3.30
C GLU A 64 11.84 -23.68 -3.34
N LYS A 65 11.82 -22.36 -3.49
CA LYS A 65 13.02 -21.49 -3.43
C LYS A 65 13.66 -21.55 -2.04
N ALA A 66 12.86 -21.55 -0.98
CA ALA A 66 13.32 -21.65 0.40
C ALA A 66 14.06 -22.96 0.68
N ALA A 67 13.60 -24.07 0.11
CA ALA A 67 14.26 -25.39 0.23
C ALA A 67 15.66 -25.36 -0.38
N HIS A 68 15.83 -24.72 -1.53
CA HIS A 68 17.15 -24.56 -2.15
C HIS A 68 18.11 -23.63 -1.37
N ALA A 69 17.54 -22.65 -0.66
CA ALA A 69 18.29 -21.72 0.18
C ALA A 69 18.52 -22.21 1.62
N ASN A 70 17.98 -23.36 2.02
CA ASN A 70 17.91 -23.84 3.41
C ASN A 70 17.23 -22.83 4.36
N ARG A 71 16.11 -22.25 3.94
CA ARG A 71 15.30 -21.24 4.65
C ARG A 71 13.83 -21.63 4.79
N VAL A 72 13.52 -22.91 4.74
CA VAL A 72 12.12 -23.38 4.78
C VAL A 72 11.40 -22.94 6.05
N PHE A 73 12.07 -22.99 7.20
CA PHE A 73 11.48 -22.58 8.48
C PHE A 73 11.15 -21.09 8.48
N GLU A 74 12.10 -20.24 8.10
CA GLU A 74 11.94 -18.79 8.13
C GLU A 74 10.89 -18.34 7.11
N VAL A 75 10.90 -18.90 5.90
CA VAL A 75 9.92 -18.57 4.86
C VAL A 75 8.53 -19.07 5.25
N GLN A 76 8.39 -20.30 5.77
CA GLN A 76 7.10 -20.80 6.23
C GLN A 76 6.53 -19.90 7.35
N THR A 77 7.33 -19.59 8.37
CA THR A 77 6.93 -18.68 9.46
C THR A 77 6.49 -17.32 8.91
N CYS A 78 7.26 -16.79 7.97
CA CYS A 78 6.92 -15.52 7.31
C CYS A 78 5.57 -15.61 6.58
N LEU A 79 5.35 -16.66 5.79
CA LEU A 79 4.09 -16.85 5.03
C LEU A 79 2.88 -17.06 5.93
N ASP A 80 3.07 -17.66 7.09
CA ASP A 80 1.99 -17.91 8.05
C ASP A 80 1.62 -16.68 8.89
N GLU A 81 2.55 -15.74 9.10
CA GLU A 81 2.39 -14.70 10.11
C GLU A 81 2.49 -13.25 9.57
N TRP A 82 2.99 -13.02 8.36
CA TRP A 82 3.24 -11.67 7.84
C TRP A 82 2.02 -10.73 7.87
N PHE A 83 0.82 -11.27 7.69
CA PHE A 83 -0.42 -10.48 7.72
C PHE A 83 -0.69 -9.83 9.08
N THR A 84 -0.05 -10.31 10.16
CA THR A 84 -0.18 -9.73 11.50
C THR A 84 0.36 -8.30 11.57
N MET A 85 1.27 -7.92 10.64
CA MET A 85 1.76 -6.55 10.55
C MET A 85 0.73 -5.56 9.99
N LEU A 86 -0.36 -6.04 9.35
CA LEU A 86 -1.38 -5.18 8.71
C LEU A 86 -2.33 -4.53 9.73
N GLU A 87 -1.79 -3.94 10.79
CA GLU A 87 -2.56 -3.19 11.76
C GLU A 87 -3.01 -1.83 11.19
N THR A 88 -4.25 -1.44 11.51
CA THR A 88 -4.76 -0.13 11.10
C THR A 88 -4.01 1.00 11.77
N ASN A 89 -3.50 1.95 11.01
CA ASN A 89 -2.97 3.22 11.51
C ASN A 89 -4.13 4.13 11.98
N LYS A 90 -4.50 3.98 13.24
CA LYS A 90 -5.65 4.69 13.84
C LYS A 90 -5.55 6.21 13.69
N THR A 91 -4.33 6.77 13.76
CA THR A 91 -4.12 8.22 13.63
C THR A 91 -4.37 8.67 12.18
N THR A 92 -3.90 7.93 11.18
CA THR A 92 -4.21 8.24 9.77
C THR A 92 -5.70 8.14 9.51
N VAL A 93 -6.37 7.11 10.02
CA VAL A 93 -7.84 6.97 9.88
C VAL A 93 -8.58 8.14 10.53
N GLN A 94 -8.12 8.67 11.67
CA GLN A 94 -8.69 9.88 12.26
C GLN A 94 -8.53 11.10 11.34
N ILE A 95 -7.37 11.27 10.71
CA ILE A 95 -7.14 12.33 9.71
C ILE A 95 -8.11 12.15 8.53
N MET A 96 -8.27 10.93 8.01
CA MET A 96 -9.23 10.63 6.94
C MET A 96 -10.66 11.04 7.31
N ARG A 97 -11.11 10.73 8.53
CA ARG A 97 -12.46 11.13 9.03
C ARG A 97 -12.61 12.66 9.06
N LYS A 98 -11.59 13.39 9.49
CA LYS A 98 -11.60 14.85 9.51
C LYS A 98 -11.63 15.43 8.09
N LEU A 99 -10.83 14.89 7.17
CA LEU A 99 -10.86 15.29 5.75
C LEU A 99 -12.24 15.06 5.14
N LYS A 100 -12.85 13.91 5.41
CA LYS A 100 -14.22 13.61 4.97
C LYS A 100 -15.24 14.59 5.51
N ALA A 101 -15.16 14.91 6.81
CA ALA A 101 -16.03 15.89 7.46
C ALA A 101 -15.85 17.31 6.91
N ALA A 102 -14.65 17.66 6.47
CA ALA A 102 -14.32 18.92 5.80
C ALA A 102 -14.75 18.97 4.31
N GLY A 103 -15.37 17.91 3.78
CA GLY A 103 -15.93 17.84 2.44
C GLY A 103 -14.99 17.34 1.35
N TYR A 104 -13.80 16.84 1.71
CA TYR A 104 -12.90 16.19 0.74
C TYR A 104 -13.42 14.81 0.35
N ARG A 105 -13.22 14.43 -0.91
CA ARG A 105 -13.47 13.07 -1.40
C ARG A 105 -12.21 12.25 -1.20
N LEU A 106 -12.38 11.03 -0.68
CA LEU A 106 -11.27 10.13 -0.39
C LEU A 106 -11.28 8.96 -1.37
N TYR A 107 -10.13 8.66 -1.92
CA TYR A 107 -9.93 7.55 -2.85
C TYR A 107 -8.74 6.71 -2.42
N TYR A 108 -8.65 5.48 -2.92
CA TYR A 108 -7.47 4.65 -2.72
C TYR A 108 -6.80 4.28 -4.04
N LEU A 109 -5.49 4.10 -4.00
CA LEU A 109 -4.67 3.53 -5.07
C LEU A 109 -3.57 2.69 -4.43
N THR A 110 -3.69 1.38 -4.48
CA THR A 110 -2.84 0.47 -3.72
C THR A 110 -2.34 -0.70 -4.56
N ASN A 111 -1.06 -1.09 -4.36
CA ASN A 111 -0.55 -2.37 -4.81
C ASN A 111 -0.88 -3.39 -3.72
N ILE A 112 -1.68 -4.40 -4.05
CA ILE A 112 -2.23 -5.30 -3.05
C ILE A 112 -2.72 -6.61 -3.66
N PRO A 113 -2.45 -7.77 -3.04
CA PRO A 113 -3.02 -9.04 -3.44
C PRO A 113 -4.53 -9.12 -3.21
N THR A 114 -5.22 -9.95 -3.98
CA THR A 114 -6.68 -10.09 -3.93
C THR A 114 -7.19 -10.50 -2.55
N ASP A 115 -6.56 -11.49 -1.91
CA ASP A 115 -6.94 -12.00 -0.59
C ASP A 115 -6.82 -10.92 0.51
N VAL A 116 -5.78 -10.11 0.44
CA VAL A 116 -5.58 -8.98 1.36
C VAL A 116 -6.60 -7.87 1.11
N MET A 117 -6.86 -7.55 -0.16
CA MET A 117 -7.85 -6.54 -0.51
C MET A 117 -9.24 -6.92 -0.02
N ASP A 118 -9.62 -8.20 -0.14
CA ASP A 118 -10.92 -8.70 0.33
C ASP A 118 -11.07 -8.60 1.85
N GLU A 119 -9.98 -8.80 2.60
CA GLU A 119 -9.98 -8.58 4.06
C GLU A 119 -10.08 -7.08 4.41
N LEU A 120 -9.28 -6.22 3.76
CA LEU A 120 -9.30 -4.79 4.06
C LEU A 120 -10.62 -4.10 3.68
N ARG A 121 -11.33 -4.60 2.68
CA ARG A 121 -12.69 -4.12 2.31
C ARG A 121 -13.70 -4.31 3.44
N GLN A 122 -13.48 -5.21 4.37
CA GLN A 122 -14.38 -5.47 5.51
C GLN A 122 -14.10 -4.55 6.71
N ARG A 123 -12.99 -3.81 6.72
CA ARG A 123 -12.64 -2.91 7.81
C ARG A 123 -13.51 -1.66 7.81
N GLU A 124 -13.94 -1.22 9.00
CA GLU A 124 -14.84 -0.07 9.19
C GLU A 124 -14.38 1.19 8.41
N TRP A 125 -13.08 1.47 8.41
CA TRP A 125 -12.53 2.65 7.75
C TRP A 125 -12.63 2.60 6.21
N PHE A 126 -12.83 1.42 5.63
CA PHE A 126 -12.96 1.29 4.17
C PHE A 126 -14.17 2.08 3.64
N SER A 127 -15.23 2.20 4.44
CA SER A 127 -16.44 2.99 4.12
C SER A 127 -16.18 4.50 3.97
N LEU A 128 -15.01 5.01 4.36
CA LEU A 128 -14.63 6.41 4.17
C LEU A 128 -14.30 6.74 2.71
N PHE A 129 -13.96 5.75 1.90
CA PHE A 129 -13.58 5.96 0.50
C PHE A 129 -14.80 6.10 -0.40
N ASP A 130 -14.72 7.05 -1.34
CA ASP A 130 -15.72 7.28 -2.39
C ASP A 130 -15.48 6.37 -3.61
N GLY A 131 -14.30 5.75 -3.68
CA GLY A 131 -13.88 4.83 -4.72
C GLY A 131 -12.36 4.60 -4.69
N GLY A 132 -11.84 3.91 -5.70
CA GLY A 132 -10.40 3.67 -5.81
C GLY A 132 -10.07 2.51 -6.73
N ILE A 133 -8.79 2.22 -6.84
CA ILE A 133 -8.25 1.12 -7.64
C ILE A 133 -7.28 0.28 -6.79
N ALA A 134 -7.48 -1.03 -6.80
CA ALA A 134 -6.51 -2.00 -6.32
C ALA A 134 -5.78 -2.62 -7.53
N SER A 135 -4.48 -2.82 -7.43
CA SER A 135 -3.65 -3.36 -8.51
C SER A 135 -4.13 -4.73 -8.99
N CYS A 136 -4.57 -5.59 -8.06
CA CYS A 136 -5.09 -6.92 -8.37
C CYS A 136 -6.38 -6.91 -9.20
N ASP A 137 -7.19 -5.83 -9.14
CA ASP A 137 -8.44 -5.71 -9.90
C ASP A 137 -8.18 -5.31 -11.37
N VAL A 138 -7.04 -4.66 -11.66
CA VAL A 138 -6.72 -4.08 -12.98
C VAL A 138 -5.42 -4.63 -13.60
N HIS A 139 -4.69 -5.48 -12.88
CA HIS A 139 -3.40 -6.07 -13.27
C HIS A 139 -2.29 -5.05 -13.60
N LEU A 140 -2.38 -3.87 -13.00
CA LEU A 140 -1.42 -2.77 -13.11
C LEU A 140 -0.90 -2.43 -11.71
N CYS A 141 0.38 -2.05 -11.61
CA CYS A 141 0.99 -1.68 -10.34
C CYS A 141 1.59 -0.27 -10.37
N LYS A 142 1.54 0.44 -9.25
CA LYS A 142 2.40 1.61 -9.05
C LYS A 142 3.86 1.16 -9.11
N PRO A 143 4.76 1.94 -9.69
CA PRO A 143 4.63 3.31 -10.20
C PRO A 143 4.26 3.43 -11.70
N GLU A 144 3.67 2.41 -12.32
CA GLU A 144 3.25 2.47 -13.74
C GLU A 144 2.23 3.61 -13.94
N PRO A 145 2.43 4.50 -14.94
CA PRO A 145 1.52 5.63 -15.18
C PRO A 145 0.08 5.19 -15.46
N GLU A 146 -0.08 4.00 -16.02
CA GLU A 146 -1.37 3.43 -16.44
C GLU A 146 -2.33 3.24 -15.26
N ILE A 147 -1.84 2.81 -14.07
CA ILE A 147 -2.72 2.61 -12.92
C ILE A 147 -3.28 3.94 -12.39
N PHE A 148 -2.47 5.01 -12.42
CA PHE A 148 -2.92 6.35 -12.06
C PHE A 148 -3.96 6.85 -13.06
N THR A 149 -3.69 6.72 -14.35
CA THR A 149 -4.63 7.11 -15.41
C THR A 149 -5.95 6.35 -15.29
N THR A 150 -5.90 5.05 -14.99
CA THR A 150 -7.08 4.22 -14.75
C THR A 150 -7.90 4.76 -13.59
N LEU A 151 -7.27 5.09 -12.45
CA LEU A 151 -7.97 5.70 -11.31
C LEU A 151 -8.65 7.02 -11.70
N MET A 152 -7.89 7.93 -12.34
CA MET A 152 -8.40 9.25 -12.69
C MET A 152 -9.60 9.17 -13.62
N GLN A 153 -9.58 8.25 -14.59
CA GLN A 153 -10.69 8.01 -15.52
C GLN A 153 -11.88 7.34 -14.85
N THR A 154 -11.65 6.28 -14.09
CA THR A 154 -12.73 5.50 -13.44
C THR A 154 -13.48 6.33 -12.40
N CYS A 155 -12.77 7.15 -11.64
CA CYS A 155 -13.36 7.99 -10.59
C CYS A 155 -13.69 9.42 -11.06
N HIS A 156 -13.48 9.74 -12.34
CA HIS A 156 -13.71 11.07 -12.94
C HIS A 156 -12.99 12.19 -12.17
N LEU A 157 -11.68 12.00 -11.89
CA LEU A 157 -10.88 12.94 -11.11
C LEU A 157 -10.08 13.89 -12.02
N ALA A 158 -9.93 15.15 -11.59
CA ALA A 158 -9.00 16.10 -12.20
C ALA A 158 -7.63 15.99 -11.52
N TYR A 159 -6.56 15.94 -12.32
CA TYR A 159 -5.19 15.76 -11.85
C TYR A 159 -4.75 16.89 -10.92
N ASP A 160 -5.00 18.14 -11.29
CA ASP A 160 -4.64 19.36 -10.54
C ASP A 160 -5.52 19.62 -9.30
N GLU A 161 -6.63 18.88 -9.14
CA GLU A 161 -7.49 18.92 -7.95
C GLU A 161 -7.24 17.73 -6.98
N SER A 162 -6.22 16.90 -7.27
CA SER A 162 -5.96 15.66 -6.56
C SER A 162 -4.60 15.65 -5.85
N ILE A 163 -4.58 15.09 -4.64
CA ILE A 163 -3.37 14.80 -3.87
C ILE A 163 -3.25 13.28 -3.74
N PHE A 164 -2.07 12.75 -4.01
CA PHE A 164 -1.74 11.34 -3.79
C PHE A 164 -0.75 11.19 -2.63
N VAL A 165 -1.06 10.30 -1.69
CA VAL A 165 -0.33 10.08 -0.44
C VAL A 165 0.19 8.64 -0.43
N ASP A 166 1.51 8.49 -0.42
CA ASP A 166 2.17 7.18 -0.51
C ASP A 166 3.51 7.24 0.26
N ASP A 167 3.92 6.16 0.90
CA ASP A 167 5.18 6.07 1.63
C ASP A 167 6.38 5.78 0.70
N ASN A 168 6.11 5.31 -0.53
CA ASN A 168 7.11 5.05 -1.54
C ASN A 168 7.36 6.28 -2.41
N LYS A 169 8.62 6.74 -2.43
CA LYS A 169 9.02 7.91 -3.20
C LYS A 169 8.81 7.76 -4.72
N ALA A 170 8.99 6.56 -5.27
CA ALA A 170 8.81 6.32 -6.70
C ALA A 170 7.33 6.49 -7.11
N ASN A 171 6.41 6.02 -6.27
CA ASN A 171 4.97 6.17 -6.49
C ASN A 171 4.53 7.64 -6.41
N ALA A 172 4.98 8.37 -5.36
CA ALA A 172 4.69 9.79 -5.23
C ALA A 172 5.26 10.62 -6.41
N GLN A 173 6.45 10.25 -6.91
CA GLN A 173 7.06 10.90 -8.07
C GLN A 173 6.30 10.58 -9.37
N ALA A 174 5.81 9.36 -9.54
CA ALA A 174 5.00 8.99 -10.70
C ALA A 174 3.70 9.81 -10.76
N ALA A 175 3.01 9.96 -9.64
CA ALA A 175 1.84 10.83 -9.52
C ALA A 175 2.17 12.29 -9.89
N TYR A 176 3.27 12.82 -9.34
CA TYR A 176 3.73 14.18 -9.64
C TYR A 176 4.00 14.41 -11.14
N ASN A 177 4.62 13.44 -11.81
CA ASN A 177 4.92 13.52 -13.23
C ASN A 177 3.66 13.57 -14.12
N LEU A 178 2.52 13.10 -13.57
CA LEU A 178 1.22 13.16 -14.25
C LEU A 178 0.40 14.41 -13.88
N GLY A 179 0.92 15.29 -13.01
CA GLY A 179 0.23 16.50 -12.58
C GLY A 179 -0.65 16.33 -11.33
N ILE A 180 -0.54 15.20 -10.63
CA ILE A 180 -1.14 14.99 -9.31
C ILE A 180 -0.16 15.48 -8.25
N THR A 181 -0.61 16.20 -7.23
CA THR A 181 0.27 16.57 -6.12
C THR A 181 0.65 15.35 -5.28
N GLY A 182 1.94 14.98 -5.27
CA GLY A 182 2.45 13.85 -4.51
C GLY A 182 2.87 14.25 -3.08
N ILE A 183 2.40 13.55 -2.07
CA ILE A 183 2.87 13.65 -0.69
C ILE A 183 3.58 12.35 -0.30
N LEU A 184 4.88 12.45 0.00
CA LEU A 184 5.62 11.34 0.59
C LEU A 184 5.23 11.21 2.06
N TYR A 185 4.47 10.18 2.37
CA TYR A 185 4.07 9.86 3.74
C TYR A 185 5.24 9.29 4.54
N LYS A 186 5.42 9.75 5.76
CA LYS A 186 6.40 9.18 6.72
C LYS A 186 5.76 8.84 8.06
N ASN A 187 4.82 9.65 8.48
CA ASN A 187 4.03 9.48 9.70
C ASN A 187 2.88 10.49 9.70
N PRO A 188 1.87 10.32 10.57
CA PRO A 188 0.69 11.21 10.61
C PRO A 188 1.04 12.69 10.81
N LYS A 189 2.05 13.00 11.63
CA LYS A 189 2.46 14.40 11.92
C LYS A 189 3.04 15.08 10.68
N SER A 190 3.89 14.39 9.93
CA SER A 190 4.46 14.92 8.68
C SER A 190 3.38 15.06 7.60
N PHE A 191 2.43 14.14 7.57
CA PHE A 191 1.29 14.17 6.66
C PHE A 191 0.40 15.38 6.92
N THR A 192 -0.03 15.64 8.17
CA THR A 192 -0.81 16.83 8.53
C THR A 192 -0.08 18.13 8.13
N ARG A 193 1.25 18.21 8.35
CA ARG A 193 2.04 19.36 7.93
C ARG A 193 2.02 19.55 6.40
N ALA A 194 2.15 18.45 5.64
CA ALA A 194 2.12 18.50 4.18
C ALA A 194 0.74 18.93 3.65
N LEU A 195 -0.35 18.47 4.27
CA LEU A 195 -1.71 18.95 3.97
C LEU A 195 -1.84 20.45 4.23
N GLY A 196 -1.31 20.96 5.36
CA GLY A 196 -1.29 22.40 5.66
C GLY A 196 -0.54 23.22 4.60
N ALA A 197 0.59 22.71 4.09
CA ALA A 197 1.31 23.33 2.97
C ALA A 197 0.50 23.36 1.66
N CYS A 198 -0.45 22.45 1.49
CA CYS A 198 -1.42 22.43 0.39
C CYS A 198 -2.67 23.30 0.67
N GLY A 199 -2.73 24.02 1.78
CA GLY A 199 -3.88 24.84 2.17
C GLY A 199 -5.04 24.02 2.76
N ILE A 200 -4.77 22.81 3.25
CA ILE A 200 -5.75 21.90 3.86
C ILE A 200 -5.47 21.83 5.37
N GLU A 201 -6.34 22.45 6.17
CA GLU A 201 -6.27 22.37 7.63
C GLU A 201 -7.04 21.14 8.13
N VAL A 202 -6.39 20.37 9.01
CA VAL A 202 -6.98 19.19 9.66
C VAL A 202 -6.97 19.45 11.16
N GLU A 203 -8.01 20.12 11.65
CA GLU A 203 -8.21 20.38 13.08
C GLU A 203 -8.64 19.14 13.88
#